data_bed1a3c91c437aae52183b912ed81024
#
_entry.id   bed1a3c91c437aae52183b912ed81024
#
_cell.length_a   1.000
_cell.length_b   1.000
_cell.length_c   1.000
_cell.angle_alpha   90.00
_cell.angle_beta   90.00
_cell.angle_gamma   90.00
#
_symmetry.space_group_name_H-M   'P 1'
#
loop_
_entity.id
_entity.type
_entity.pdbx_description
1 polymer ?
#
loop_
_entity_poly.entity_id
_entity_poly.type
_entity_poly.pdbx_seq_one_letter_code
_entity_poly.pdbx_strand_id
1 'polypeptide(L)'
;MDFLSLFVKDFIIQLQSPTLAFLIGGMIIAALGSELVIPESICTIIVFMLLTKIGLTGGIAIRNSNLLDMVVPMICAVAVGILVVFIARYTLANLPKVKTVDAIATGGLFGAVSGSTMAAGLTLLEEQKIPYEEWAGALYPFMDIPALVTAIVVANIYLNKKKRKAAADSSMQESFSKQPVAAGDYPSNRQEYLSQQQQPEDNRVKIW
;
A
#
# COMPACT_ATOMS: atom_id res chain seq x y z
N MET A 1 38.67 -15.22 -11.09
CA MET A 1 37.27 -15.66 -11.31
C MET A 1 36.45 -14.42 -11.51
N ASP A 2 35.84 -14.27 -12.66
CA ASP A 2 35.12 -13.06 -13.00
C ASP A 2 33.87 -12.94 -12.16
N PHE A 3 33.61 -11.74 -11.61
CA PHE A 3 32.43 -11.41 -10.82
C PHE A 3 31.13 -11.93 -11.48
N LEU A 4 31.09 -11.86 -12.82
CA LEU A 4 29.95 -12.35 -13.60
C LEU A 4 29.74 -13.88 -13.49
N SER A 5 30.81 -14.67 -13.47
CA SER A 5 30.69 -16.12 -13.34
C SER A 5 30.24 -16.57 -11.98
N LEU A 6 30.68 -15.86 -10.92
CA LEU A 6 30.20 -16.07 -9.56
C LEU A 6 28.72 -15.69 -9.44
N PHE A 7 28.35 -14.51 -9.97
CA PHE A 7 26.96 -14.04 -9.93
C PHE A 7 26.01 -15.02 -10.66
N VAL A 8 26.39 -15.48 -11.88
CA VAL A 8 25.57 -16.44 -12.63
C VAL A 8 25.45 -17.77 -11.91
N LYS A 9 26.53 -18.25 -11.28
CA LYS A 9 26.51 -19.50 -10.52
C LYS A 9 25.59 -19.38 -9.31
N ASP A 10 25.70 -18.31 -8.53
CA ASP A 10 24.87 -18.09 -7.35
C ASP A 10 23.41 -17.87 -7.74
N PHE A 11 23.15 -17.18 -8.87
CA PHE A 11 21.81 -17.00 -9.41
C PHE A 11 21.16 -18.35 -9.80
N ILE A 12 21.91 -19.24 -10.47
CA ILE A 12 21.41 -20.57 -10.84
C ILE A 12 21.14 -21.42 -9.59
N ILE A 13 21.99 -21.35 -8.57
CA ILE A 13 21.78 -22.05 -7.31
C ILE A 13 20.51 -21.56 -6.61
N GLN A 14 20.29 -20.24 -6.60
CA GLN A 14 19.06 -19.65 -6.03
C GLN A 14 17.81 -20.04 -6.80
N LEU A 15 17.87 -20.15 -8.14
CA LEU A 15 16.74 -20.62 -8.94
C LEU A 15 16.33 -22.06 -8.63
N GLN A 16 17.24 -22.86 -8.07
CA GLN A 16 16.96 -24.22 -7.63
C GLN A 16 16.32 -24.29 -6.22
N SER A 17 16.22 -23.16 -5.51
CA SER A 17 15.53 -23.13 -4.23
C SER A 17 14.03 -23.38 -4.43
N PRO A 18 13.40 -24.21 -3.58
CA PRO A 18 11.96 -24.50 -3.69
C PRO A 18 11.10 -23.23 -3.68
N THR A 19 11.45 -22.25 -2.86
CA THR A 19 10.73 -21.00 -2.71
C THR A 19 10.68 -20.19 -4.01
N LEU A 20 11.84 -20.04 -4.69
CA LEU A 20 11.90 -19.31 -5.97
C LEU A 20 11.34 -20.16 -7.12
N ALA A 21 11.52 -21.46 -7.11
CA ALA A 21 10.95 -22.35 -8.11
C ALA A 21 9.40 -22.27 -8.13
N PHE A 22 8.76 -22.27 -6.95
CA PHE A 22 7.30 -22.09 -6.84
C PHE A 22 6.86 -20.69 -7.28
N LEU A 23 7.61 -19.65 -6.94
CA LEU A 23 7.30 -18.28 -7.37
C LEU A 23 7.36 -18.18 -8.91
N ILE A 24 8.43 -18.65 -9.52
CA ILE A 24 8.61 -18.62 -10.98
C ILE A 24 7.57 -19.51 -11.66
N GLY A 25 7.32 -20.72 -11.13
CA GLY A 25 6.27 -21.61 -11.62
C GLY A 25 4.89 -20.96 -11.60
N GLY A 26 4.54 -20.26 -10.52
CA GLY A 26 3.31 -19.50 -10.42
C GLY A 26 3.22 -18.37 -11.44
N MET A 27 4.31 -17.63 -11.67
CA MET A 27 4.38 -16.59 -12.68
C MET A 27 4.20 -17.15 -14.10
N ILE A 28 4.81 -18.30 -14.41
CA ILE A 28 4.66 -18.97 -15.70
C ILE A 28 3.21 -19.41 -15.91
N ILE A 29 2.60 -20.06 -14.91
CA ILE A 29 1.20 -20.50 -14.97
C ILE A 29 0.28 -19.30 -15.22
N ALA A 30 0.48 -18.19 -14.52
CA ALA A 30 -0.29 -16.97 -14.71
C ALA A 30 -0.09 -16.36 -16.12
N ALA A 31 1.16 -16.34 -16.62
CA ALA A 31 1.49 -15.82 -17.95
C ALA A 31 0.90 -16.67 -19.09
N LEU A 32 0.74 -17.98 -18.87
CA LEU A 32 0.09 -18.90 -19.83
C LEU A 32 -1.43 -18.76 -19.87
N GLY A 33 -2.02 -17.83 -19.11
CA GLY A 33 -3.46 -17.61 -19.09
C GLY A 33 -4.24 -18.75 -18.43
N SER A 34 -3.65 -19.40 -17.44
CA SER A 34 -4.32 -20.49 -16.70
C SER A 34 -5.54 -19.94 -15.97
N GLU A 35 -6.65 -20.67 -16.04
CA GLU A 35 -7.88 -20.41 -15.29
C GLU A 35 -7.79 -20.89 -13.82
N LEU A 36 -6.58 -21.23 -13.36
CA LEU A 36 -6.37 -21.65 -11.98
C LEU A 36 -6.60 -20.46 -11.02
N VAL A 37 -7.79 -20.44 -10.44
CA VAL A 37 -8.17 -19.48 -9.40
C VAL A 37 -8.16 -20.19 -8.05
N ILE A 38 -7.29 -19.75 -7.15
CA ILE A 38 -7.28 -20.26 -5.78
C ILE A 38 -8.45 -19.61 -5.03
N PRO A 39 -9.35 -20.40 -4.40
CA PRO A 39 -10.44 -19.84 -3.61
C PRO A 39 -9.93 -18.87 -2.54
N GLU A 40 -10.62 -17.74 -2.40
CA GLU A 40 -10.23 -16.67 -1.46
C GLU A 40 -10.11 -17.17 -0.01
N SER A 41 -10.98 -18.12 0.39
CA SER A 41 -10.92 -18.76 1.71
C SER A 41 -9.59 -19.47 1.97
N ILE A 42 -9.01 -20.13 0.95
CA ILE A 42 -7.71 -20.81 1.06
C ILE A 42 -6.60 -19.76 1.19
N CYS A 43 -6.63 -18.72 0.37
CA CYS A 43 -5.68 -17.62 0.47
C CYS A 43 -5.69 -16.99 1.87
N THR A 44 -6.88 -16.73 2.42
CA THR A 44 -7.06 -16.16 3.75
C THR A 44 -6.48 -17.05 4.85
N ILE A 45 -6.71 -18.36 4.79
CA ILE A 45 -6.14 -19.32 5.75
C ILE A 45 -4.62 -19.36 5.65
N ILE A 46 -4.06 -19.40 4.45
CA ILE A 46 -2.60 -19.39 4.25
C ILE A 46 -1.99 -18.12 4.82
N VAL A 47 -2.57 -16.95 4.53
CA VAL A 47 -2.09 -15.66 5.06
C VAL A 47 -2.18 -15.63 6.58
N PHE A 48 -3.29 -16.11 7.17
CA PHE A 48 -3.45 -16.22 8.62
C PHE A 48 -2.36 -17.08 9.25
N MET A 49 -2.10 -18.28 8.70
CA MET A 49 -1.06 -19.17 9.20
C MET A 49 0.33 -18.55 9.09
N LEU A 50 0.60 -17.86 7.99
CA LEU A 50 1.89 -17.19 7.75
C LEU A 50 2.12 -16.04 8.72
N LEU A 51 1.11 -15.18 8.92
CA LEU A 51 1.19 -14.07 9.89
C LEU A 51 1.30 -14.59 11.32
N THR A 52 0.60 -15.66 11.64
CA THR A 52 0.70 -16.31 12.95
C THR A 52 2.11 -16.88 13.19
N LYS A 53 2.70 -17.53 12.19
CA LYS A 53 4.09 -18.01 12.27
C LYS A 53 5.05 -16.84 12.52
N ILE A 54 4.97 -15.78 11.73
CA ILE A 54 5.82 -14.58 11.87
C ILE A 54 5.64 -13.93 13.24
N GLY A 55 4.39 -13.78 13.70
CA GLY A 55 4.08 -13.20 15.00
C GLY A 55 4.60 -14.01 16.17
N LEU A 56 4.45 -15.35 16.11
CA LEU A 56 4.94 -16.25 17.17
C LEU A 56 6.47 -16.31 17.21
N THR A 57 7.10 -16.54 16.08
CA THR A 57 8.58 -16.60 16.01
C THR A 57 9.19 -15.25 16.38
N GLY A 58 8.63 -14.14 15.86
CA GLY A 58 9.06 -12.79 16.21
C GLY A 58 8.85 -12.48 17.70
N GLY A 59 7.71 -12.87 18.28
CA GLY A 59 7.44 -12.68 19.70
C GLY A 59 8.39 -13.45 20.61
N ILE A 60 8.73 -14.70 20.25
CA ILE A 60 9.71 -15.51 20.97
C ILE A 60 11.12 -14.89 20.84
N ALA A 61 11.48 -14.45 19.64
CA ALA A 61 12.77 -13.80 19.38
C ALA A 61 12.91 -12.49 20.17
N ILE A 62 11.87 -11.65 20.22
CA ILE A 62 11.85 -10.43 21.04
C ILE A 62 12.07 -10.76 22.52
N ARG A 63 11.40 -11.79 23.03
CA ARG A 63 11.53 -12.21 24.43
C ARG A 63 12.96 -12.65 24.78
N ASN A 64 13.66 -13.26 23.83
CA ASN A 64 15.00 -13.81 24.04
C ASN A 64 16.12 -12.82 23.68
N SER A 65 15.79 -11.72 23.03
CA SER A 65 16.74 -10.71 22.56
C SER A 65 16.90 -9.57 23.56
N ASN A 66 17.99 -8.83 23.41
CA ASN A 66 18.23 -7.63 24.16
C ASN A 66 17.35 -6.50 23.59
N LEU A 67 16.35 -6.04 24.34
CA LEU A 67 15.39 -5.02 23.87
C LEU A 67 16.10 -3.74 23.40
N LEU A 68 17.25 -3.40 24.00
CA LEU A 68 18.01 -2.21 23.61
C LEU A 68 18.55 -2.29 22.17
N ASP A 69 18.95 -3.49 21.74
CA ASP A 69 19.48 -3.69 20.38
C ASP A 69 18.38 -3.60 19.31
N MET A 70 17.13 -3.87 19.70
CA MET A 70 15.96 -3.76 18.82
C MET A 70 15.40 -2.34 18.69
N VAL A 71 15.60 -1.45 19.67
CA VAL A 71 14.96 -0.12 19.67
C VAL A 71 15.34 0.69 18.44
N VAL A 72 16.61 0.70 18.06
CA VAL A 72 17.09 1.47 16.91
C VAL A 72 16.49 0.94 15.59
N PRO A 73 16.60 -0.36 15.26
CA PRO A 73 15.94 -0.92 14.08
C PRO A 73 14.43 -0.69 14.04
N MET A 74 13.75 -0.80 15.20
CA MET A 74 12.32 -0.57 15.31
C MET A 74 11.93 0.87 14.95
N ILE A 75 12.65 1.87 15.50
CA ILE A 75 12.43 3.28 15.17
C ILE A 75 12.70 3.53 13.68
N CYS A 76 13.77 2.95 13.14
CA CYS A 76 14.06 3.04 11.72
C CYS A 76 12.95 2.42 10.86
N ALA A 77 12.42 1.26 11.24
CA ALA A 77 11.32 0.60 10.54
C ALA A 77 10.05 1.48 10.50
N VAL A 78 9.66 2.06 11.64
CA VAL A 78 8.55 3.02 11.74
C VAL A 78 8.79 4.23 10.84
N ALA A 79 9.98 4.82 10.91
CA ALA A 79 10.33 6.00 10.13
C ALA A 79 10.28 5.72 8.62
N VAL A 80 10.82 4.59 8.18
CA VAL A 80 10.80 4.17 6.77
C VAL A 80 9.37 3.92 6.29
N GLY A 81 8.54 3.22 7.07
CA GLY A 81 7.14 2.98 6.73
C GLY A 81 6.37 4.29 6.50
N ILE A 82 6.50 5.25 7.40
CA ILE A 82 5.89 6.57 7.27
C ILE A 82 6.45 7.32 6.04
N LEU A 83 7.76 7.29 5.84
CA LEU A 83 8.43 7.97 4.74
C LEU A 83 7.95 7.45 3.37
N VAL A 84 7.76 6.15 3.21
CA VAL A 84 7.23 5.56 1.97
C VAL A 84 5.84 6.09 1.63
N VAL A 85 4.95 6.27 2.62
CA VAL A 85 3.63 6.87 2.40
C VAL A 85 3.74 8.30 1.84
N PHE A 86 4.66 9.11 2.37
CA PHE A 86 4.88 10.47 1.87
C PHE A 86 5.52 10.47 0.47
N ILE A 87 6.51 9.59 0.22
CA ILE A 87 7.09 9.43 -1.12
C ILE A 87 6.00 9.07 -2.13
N ALA A 88 5.17 8.06 -1.83
CA ALA A 88 4.07 7.65 -2.71
C ALA A 88 3.09 8.80 -2.96
N ARG A 89 2.74 9.57 -1.93
CA ARG A 89 1.88 10.74 -2.08
C ARG A 89 2.46 11.79 -3.01
N TYR A 90 3.75 12.10 -2.90
CA TYR A 90 4.36 13.17 -3.71
C TYR A 90 4.77 12.71 -5.11
N THR A 91 5.04 11.42 -5.30
CA THR A 91 5.42 10.88 -6.61
C THR A 91 4.19 10.43 -7.40
N LEU A 92 3.40 9.51 -6.85
CA LEU A 92 2.24 8.91 -7.54
C LEU A 92 1.10 9.91 -7.75
N ALA A 93 0.87 10.83 -6.80
CA ALA A 93 -0.19 11.84 -6.95
C ALA A 93 0.10 12.86 -8.07
N ASN A 94 1.34 12.98 -8.54
CA ASN A 94 1.71 13.83 -9.66
C ASN A 94 1.57 13.13 -11.02
N LEU A 95 1.29 11.83 -11.03
CA LEU A 95 1.08 11.09 -12.27
C LEU A 95 -0.30 11.41 -12.88
N PRO A 96 -0.37 11.61 -14.21
CA PRO A 96 -1.64 11.82 -14.88
C PRO A 96 -2.55 10.60 -14.67
N LYS A 97 -3.83 10.84 -14.38
CA LYS A 97 -4.88 9.83 -14.14
C LYS A 97 -4.82 9.10 -12.79
N VAL A 98 -3.93 9.45 -11.87
CA VAL A 98 -3.90 8.89 -10.51
C VAL A 98 -4.60 9.85 -9.55
N LYS A 99 -5.62 9.38 -8.82
CA LYS A 99 -6.27 10.16 -7.78
C LYS A 99 -5.34 10.23 -6.54
N THR A 100 -5.24 11.38 -5.91
CA THR A 100 -4.38 11.56 -4.72
C THR A 100 -4.71 10.58 -3.59
N VAL A 101 -5.98 10.20 -3.45
CA VAL A 101 -6.40 9.20 -2.44
C VAL A 101 -5.84 7.83 -2.77
N ASP A 102 -5.85 7.43 -4.04
CA ASP A 102 -5.30 6.14 -4.49
C ASP A 102 -3.79 6.11 -4.32
N ALA A 103 -3.10 7.23 -4.59
CA ALA A 103 -1.67 7.36 -4.34
C ALA A 103 -1.32 7.18 -2.85
N ILE A 104 -2.11 7.76 -1.95
CA ILE A 104 -1.92 7.63 -0.49
C ILE A 104 -2.22 6.20 -0.05
N ALA A 105 -3.30 5.59 -0.53
CA ALA A 105 -3.66 4.21 -0.23
C ALA A 105 -2.57 3.24 -0.68
N THR A 106 -2.05 3.42 -1.90
CA THR A 106 -0.91 2.65 -2.42
C THR A 106 0.31 2.80 -1.50
N GLY A 107 0.63 4.03 -1.07
CA GLY A 107 1.71 4.28 -0.13
C GLY A 107 1.54 3.57 1.21
N GLY A 108 0.31 3.47 1.72
CA GLY A 108 0.01 2.72 2.93
C GLY A 108 0.20 1.21 2.76
N LEU A 109 -0.27 0.66 1.64
CA LEU A 109 -0.14 -0.77 1.33
C LEU A 109 1.31 -1.20 1.04
N PHE A 110 2.12 -0.32 0.45
CA PHE A 110 3.53 -0.57 0.15
C PHE A 110 4.48 0.10 1.15
N GLY A 111 3.96 0.64 2.24
CA GLY A 111 4.74 1.22 3.33
C GLY A 111 5.58 0.20 4.07
N ALA A 112 5.19 -1.07 3.98
CA ALA A 112 5.97 -2.20 4.45
C ALA A 112 6.16 -3.25 3.35
N VAL A 113 7.11 -4.14 3.55
CA VAL A 113 7.26 -5.34 2.74
C VAL A 113 6.04 -6.24 2.97
N SER A 114 5.55 -6.92 1.94
CA SER A 114 4.50 -7.93 2.12
C SER A 114 4.97 -9.01 3.11
N GLY A 115 4.10 -9.40 4.04
CA GLY A 115 4.41 -10.45 5.02
C GLY A 115 4.83 -11.78 4.38
N SER A 116 4.26 -12.12 3.22
CA SER A 116 4.66 -13.30 2.43
C SER A 116 6.05 -13.15 1.83
N THR A 117 6.41 -11.98 1.32
CA THR A 117 7.75 -11.69 0.80
C THR A 117 8.79 -11.73 1.91
N MET A 118 8.45 -11.19 3.09
CA MET A 118 9.32 -11.27 4.27
C MET A 118 9.58 -12.72 4.67
N ALA A 119 8.53 -13.54 4.76
CA ALA A 119 8.66 -14.95 5.08
C ALA A 119 9.51 -15.71 4.05
N ALA A 120 9.29 -15.46 2.76
CA ALA A 120 10.08 -16.05 1.69
C ALA A 120 11.56 -15.66 1.79
N GLY A 121 11.83 -14.37 2.07
CA GLY A 121 13.20 -13.89 2.28
C GLY A 121 13.90 -14.55 3.45
N LEU A 122 13.23 -14.65 4.61
CA LEU A 122 13.79 -15.33 5.79
C LEU A 122 14.05 -16.82 5.52
N THR A 123 13.11 -17.51 4.86
CA THR A 123 13.30 -18.91 4.48
C THR A 123 14.52 -19.08 3.56
N LEU A 124 14.70 -18.18 2.61
CA LEU A 124 15.86 -18.21 1.71
C LEU A 124 17.18 -18.03 2.48
N LEU A 125 17.22 -17.10 3.44
CA LEU A 125 18.39 -16.90 4.30
C LEU A 125 18.71 -18.17 5.12
N GLU A 126 17.67 -18.84 5.67
CA GLU A 126 17.81 -20.12 6.38
C GLU A 126 18.36 -21.22 5.46
N GLU A 127 17.81 -21.36 4.24
CA GLU A 127 18.30 -22.34 3.24
C GLU A 127 19.77 -22.12 2.87
N GLN A 128 20.16 -20.85 2.74
CA GLN A 128 21.54 -20.47 2.39
C GLN A 128 22.49 -20.44 3.60
N LYS A 129 21.99 -20.73 4.80
CA LYS A 129 22.75 -20.67 6.07
C LYS A 129 23.41 -19.30 6.29
N ILE A 130 22.77 -18.23 5.81
CA ILE A 130 23.20 -16.87 6.05
C ILE A 130 22.70 -16.45 7.43
N PRO A 131 23.59 -16.08 8.37
CA PRO A 131 23.16 -15.64 9.69
C PRO A 131 22.39 -14.33 9.59
N TYR A 132 21.26 -14.25 10.25
CA TYR A 132 20.47 -13.04 10.44
C TYR A 132 19.94 -12.98 11.86
N GLU A 133 19.56 -11.79 12.30
CA GLU A 133 19.01 -11.60 13.63
C GLU A 133 17.62 -12.23 13.74
N GLU A 134 17.42 -13.09 14.73
CA GLU A 134 16.15 -13.84 14.91
C GLU A 134 14.93 -12.93 15.03
N TRP A 135 15.12 -11.70 15.55
CA TRP A 135 14.05 -10.71 15.68
C TRP A 135 13.74 -9.94 14.39
N ALA A 136 14.49 -10.16 13.29
CA ALA A 136 14.27 -9.44 12.03
C ALA A 136 12.83 -9.56 11.51
N GLY A 137 12.22 -10.74 11.64
CA GLY A 137 10.82 -10.96 11.29
C GLY A 137 9.83 -10.14 12.13
N ALA A 138 10.19 -9.82 13.35
CA ALA A 138 9.36 -9.02 14.26
C ALA A 138 9.30 -7.55 13.91
N LEU A 139 10.19 -7.03 13.04
CA LEU A 139 10.15 -5.65 12.58
C LEU A 139 9.01 -5.38 11.60
N TYR A 140 8.45 -6.41 10.96
CA TYR A 140 7.36 -6.29 9.99
C TYR A 140 6.17 -5.47 10.53
N PRO A 141 5.54 -5.80 11.65
CA PRO A 141 4.41 -5.02 12.16
C PRO A 141 4.78 -3.58 12.55
N PHE A 142 6.02 -3.33 12.97
CA PHE A 142 6.49 -1.98 13.30
C PHE A 142 6.66 -1.08 12.06
N MET A 143 6.79 -1.65 10.89
CA MET A 143 6.82 -0.94 9.63
C MET A 143 5.41 -0.79 9.03
N ASP A 144 4.62 -1.86 9.03
CA ASP A 144 3.31 -1.96 8.39
C ASP A 144 2.24 -1.11 9.08
N ILE A 145 2.08 -1.29 10.40
CA ILE A 145 1.01 -0.60 11.15
C ILE A 145 1.15 0.91 11.09
N PRO A 146 2.32 1.54 11.34
CA PRO A 146 2.47 2.98 11.22
C PRO A 146 2.26 3.51 9.80
N ALA A 147 2.65 2.74 8.78
CA ALA A 147 2.41 3.12 7.39
C ALA A 147 0.91 3.16 7.07
N LEU A 148 0.16 2.12 7.42
CA LEU A 148 -1.30 2.06 7.24
C LEU A 148 -2.02 3.18 7.99
N VAL A 149 -1.69 3.38 9.27
CA VAL A 149 -2.30 4.44 10.09
C VAL A 149 -2.01 5.82 9.48
N THR A 150 -0.76 6.07 9.07
CA THR A 150 -0.38 7.33 8.42
C THR A 150 -1.15 7.56 7.13
N ALA A 151 -1.28 6.53 6.29
CA ALA A 151 -2.03 6.62 5.04
C ALA A 151 -3.51 6.94 5.30
N ILE A 152 -4.16 6.28 6.26
CA ILE A 152 -5.55 6.54 6.63
C ILE A 152 -5.73 7.99 7.13
N VAL A 153 -4.86 8.45 8.03
CA VAL A 153 -4.91 9.82 8.57
C VAL A 153 -4.74 10.85 7.45
N VAL A 154 -3.71 10.68 6.62
CA VAL A 154 -3.41 11.61 5.51
C VAL A 154 -4.54 11.63 4.47
N ALA A 155 -5.12 10.46 4.14
CA ALA A 155 -6.27 10.38 3.24
C ALA A 155 -7.50 11.10 3.81
N ASN A 156 -7.80 10.91 5.09
CA ASN A 156 -8.92 11.58 5.77
C ASN A 156 -8.74 13.10 5.81
N ILE A 157 -7.53 13.59 6.12
CA ILE A 157 -7.22 15.02 6.10
C ILE A 157 -7.44 15.59 4.68
N TYR A 158 -6.97 14.89 3.66
CA TYR A 158 -7.14 15.31 2.27
C TYR A 158 -8.62 15.36 1.86
N LEU A 159 -9.39 14.32 2.17
CA LEU A 159 -10.82 14.25 1.87
C LEU A 159 -11.62 15.33 2.59
N ASN A 160 -11.33 15.57 3.87
CA ASN A 160 -11.99 16.63 4.62
C ASN A 160 -11.66 18.02 4.07
N LYS A 161 -10.42 18.25 3.65
CA LYS A 161 -10.02 19.51 3.01
C LYS A 161 -10.73 19.69 1.66
N LYS A 162 -10.87 18.63 0.87
CA LYS A 162 -11.61 18.64 -0.41
C LYS A 162 -13.10 18.94 -0.19
N LYS A 163 -13.73 18.30 0.80
CA LYS A 163 -15.14 18.55 1.15
C LYS A 163 -15.38 19.99 1.61
N ARG A 164 -14.48 20.54 2.44
CA ARG A 164 -14.59 21.94 2.89
C ARG A 164 -14.46 22.94 1.75
N LYS A 165 -13.57 22.70 0.79
CA LYS A 165 -13.45 23.53 -0.40
C LYS A 165 -14.72 23.48 -1.26
N ALA A 166 -15.24 22.30 -1.54
CA ALA A 166 -16.47 22.14 -2.31
C ALA A 166 -17.68 22.82 -1.62
N ALA A 167 -17.77 22.75 -0.29
CA ALA A 167 -18.83 23.44 0.46
C ALA A 167 -18.67 24.98 0.43
N ALA A 168 -17.44 25.49 0.47
CA ALA A 168 -17.18 26.93 0.35
C ALA A 168 -17.48 27.45 -1.05
N ASP A 169 -17.14 26.69 -2.09
CA ASP A 169 -17.44 27.06 -3.49
C ASP A 169 -18.95 27.07 -3.76
N SER A 170 -19.71 26.11 -3.21
CA SER A 170 -21.17 26.07 -3.33
C SER A 170 -21.85 27.23 -2.57
N SER A 171 -21.36 27.59 -1.39
CA SER A 171 -21.89 28.74 -0.64
C SER A 171 -21.59 30.08 -1.32
N MET A 172 -20.43 30.23 -1.95
CA MET A 172 -20.15 31.41 -2.78
C MET A 172 -21.08 31.50 -3.99
N GLN A 173 -21.34 30.39 -4.65
CA GLN A 173 -22.22 30.35 -5.82
C GLN A 173 -23.68 30.68 -5.45
N GLU A 174 -24.12 30.26 -4.29
CA GLU A 174 -25.45 30.58 -3.75
C GLU A 174 -25.58 32.05 -3.32
N SER A 175 -24.52 32.67 -2.82
CA SER A 175 -24.51 34.11 -2.51
C SER A 175 -24.49 34.98 -3.76
N PHE A 176 -23.85 34.56 -4.85
CA PHE A 176 -23.89 35.25 -6.15
C PHE A 176 -25.25 35.13 -6.85
N SER A 177 -25.98 34.02 -6.67
CA SER A 177 -27.32 33.84 -7.25
C SER A 177 -28.41 34.60 -6.53
N LYS A 178 -28.17 35.05 -5.29
CA LYS A 178 -29.11 35.82 -4.46
C LYS A 178 -28.92 37.33 -4.56
N GLN A 179 -27.97 37.85 -5.36
CA GLN A 179 -27.94 39.27 -5.67
C GLN A 179 -29.09 39.59 -6.62
N PRO A 180 -30.00 40.52 -6.27
CA PRO A 180 -31.08 40.90 -7.16
C PRO A 180 -30.48 41.63 -8.40
N VAL A 181 -30.47 40.95 -9.52
CA VAL A 181 -30.13 41.57 -10.81
C VAL A 181 -31.28 42.46 -11.17
N ALA A 182 -31.02 43.77 -11.25
CA ALA A 182 -31.98 44.73 -11.76
C ALA A 182 -32.45 44.27 -13.13
N ALA A 183 -33.75 44.38 -13.34
CA ALA A 183 -34.49 43.90 -14.50
C ALA A 183 -33.85 44.35 -15.82
N GLY A 184 -33.39 43.37 -16.59
CA GLY A 184 -32.91 43.51 -17.96
C GLY A 184 -32.85 42.14 -18.58
N ASP A 185 -33.68 41.97 -19.57
CA ASP A 185 -33.97 40.90 -20.48
C ASP A 185 -32.80 39.91 -20.75
N TYR A 186 -32.97 38.61 -20.41
CA TYR A 186 -32.04 37.55 -20.83
C TYR A 186 -32.75 36.24 -21.18
N PRO A 187 -32.32 35.52 -22.24
CA PRO A 187 -32.99 34.33 -22.76
C PRO A 187 -32.77 33.08 -21.93
N SER A 188 -33.77 32.23 -21.98
CA SER A 188 -34.09 31.07 -21.13
C SER A 188 -33.22 29.82 -21.24
N ASN A 189 -31.95 29.88 -21.65
CA ASN A 189 -31.12 28.66 -21.87
C ASN A 189 -30.20 28.27 -20.73
N ARG A 190 -30.35 28.84 -19.53
CA ARG A 190 -29.41 28.55 -18.40
C ARG A 190 -29.77 27.31 -17.57
N GLN A 191 -31.01 26.82 -17.66
CA GLN A 191 -31.46 25.66 -16.88
C GLN A 191 -30.95 24.32 -17.41
N GLU A 192 -30.63 24.24 -18.69
CA GLU A 192 -30.19 23.02 -19.34
C GLU A 192 -28.70 22.71 -19.09
N TYR A 193 -27.86 23.72 -18.87
CA TYR A 193 -26.45 23.56 -18.54
C TYR A 193 -26.21 23.13 -17.07
N LEU A 194 -27.10 23.46 -16.14
CA LEU A 194 -26.97 23.13 -14.72
C LEU A 194 -27.40 21.70 -14.40
N SER A 195 -28.28 21.10 -15.22
CA SER A 195 -28.73 19.73 -15.04
C SER A 195 -27.69 18.67 -15.49
N GLN A 196 -26.76 19.06 -16.37
CA GLN A 196 -25.68 18.14 -16.81
C GLN A 196 -24.48 18.08 -15.87
N GLN A 197 -24.34 19.01 -14.92
CA GLN A 197 -23.25 19.01 -13.93
C GLN A 197 -23.61 18.35 -12.59
N GLN A 198 -24.85 17.92 -12.40
CA GLN A 198 -25.33 17.28 -11.16
C GLN A 198 -25.42 15.76 -11.24
N GLN A 199 -24.57 15.09 -11.98
CA GLN A 199 -24.38 13.66 -11.70
C GLN A 199 -23.50 13.51 -10.45
N PRO A 200 -24.04 13.00 -9.34
CA PRO A 200 -23.20 12.65 -8.20
C PRO A 200 -22.29 11.48 -8.61
N GLU A 201 -21.01 11.76 -8.77
CA GLU A 201 -20.03 10.69 -8.78
C GLU A 201 -20.17 9.91 -7.46
N ASP A 202 -20.71 8.71 -7.56
CA ASP A 202 -20.83 7.75 -6.45
C ASP A 202 -19.41 7.33 -6.00
N ASN A 203 -18.83 8.16 -5.12
CA ASN A 203 -17.52 7.91 -4.50
C ASN A 203 -17.65 6.98 -3.28
N ARG A 204 -18.45 5.93 -3.37
CA ARG A 204 -18.40 4.86 -2.37
C ARG A 204 -17.12 4.05 -2.60
N VAL A 205 -16.13 4.31 -1.78
CA VAL A 205 -14.98 3.42 -1.62
C VAL A 205 -15.53 2.09 -1.08
N LYS A 206 -15.64 1.11 -1.96
CA LYS A 206 -15.84 -0.27 -1.52
C LYS A 206 -14.54 -0.72 -0.87
N ILE A 207 -14.56 -0.78 0.46
CA ILE A 207 -13.52 -1.43 1.26
C ILE A 207 -13.82 -2.92 1.18
N TRP A 208 -12.95 -3.64 0.52
CA TRP A 208 -12.87 -5.10 0.55
C TRP A 208 -11.74 -5.53 1.45
#